data_cd12aad122d89ab2333f6dd6ff87d686
#
_entry.id   cd12aad122d89ab2333f6dd6ff87d686
#
_cell.length_a   1.000
_cell.length_b   1.000
_cell.length_c   1.000
_cell.angle_alpha   90.00
_cell.angle_beta   90.00
_cell.angle_gamma   90.00
#
_symmetry.space_group_name_H-M   'P 1'
#
loop_
_entity.id
_entity.type
_entity.pdbx_description
1 polymer ?
#
loop_
_entity_poly.entity_id
_entity_poly.type
_entity_poly.pdbx_seq_one_letter_code
_entity_poly.pdbx_strand_id
1 'polypeptide(L)'
;MNVIKKIFRTLSFSSSIIETYFLFKKHLKPKGWVLSRYLYQPVDSDGQPIPWVTYASLHFISQKLENTSFNLFEYGSGNSTLWFSKRVKYIISVEHDANYYEIIKNKIKLPSNITYILSDIKNDYSKKVLDYKDEFHIIIIDGRDRITCTKNSLKALRQDGIIIWDNTDREKYQEAYDFLSNAGFKKIDFKGLGPIGHIEWQTSIFYKSNNCFNI
;
A
#
# COMPACT_ATOMS: atom_id res chain seq x y z
N MET A 1 -49.68 3.07 -22.78
CA MET A 1 -48.51 3.75 -22.15
C MET A 1 -47.61 2.83 -21.30
N ASN A 2 -48.06 1.65 -20.84
CA ASN A 2 -47.26 0.77 -19.96
C ASN A 2 -46.27 -0.18 -20.65
N VAL A 3 -46.54 -0.64 -21.87
CA VAL A 3 -45.68 -1.64 -22.57
C VAL A 3 -44.41 -1.02 -23.08
N ILE A 4 -44.47 0.17 -23.67
CA ILE A 4 -43.29 0.89 -24.21
C ILE A 4 -42.33 1.25 -23.06
N LYS A 5 -42.84 1.73 -21.92
CA LYS A 5 -42.00 1.99 -20.73
C LYS A 5 -41.36 0.73 -20.18
N LYS A 6 -42.02 -0.42 -20.24
CA LYS A 6 -41.46 -1.70 -19.80
C LYS A 6 -40.36 -2.19 -20.74
N ILE A 7 -40.51 -2.04 -22.05
CA ILE A 7 -39.51 -2.37 -23.07
C ILE A 7 -38.24 -1.48 -22.91
N PHE A 8 -38.43 -0.15 -22.77
CA PHE A 8 -37.32 0.79 -22.53
C PHE A 8 -36.56 0.46 -21.22
N ARG A 9 -37.28 0.11 -20.16
CA ARG A 9 -36.68 -0.30 -18.89
C ARG A 9 -35.87 -1.58 -19.02
N THR A 10 -36.35 -2.57 -19.77
CA THR A 10 -35.67 -3.83 -20.01
C THR A 10 -34.42 -3.65 -20.90
N LEU A 11 -34.50 -2.82 -21.94
CA LEU A 11 -33.38 -2.47 -22.83
C LEU A 11 -32.34 -1.66 -22.07
N SER A 12 -32.73 -0.69 -21.26
CA SER A 12 -31.81 0.09 -20.43
C SER A 12 -31.14 -0.76 -19.36
N PHE A 13 -31.84 -1.72 -18.77
CA PHE A 13 -31.22 -2.66 -17.80
C PHE A 13 -30.23 -3.60 -18.45
N SER A 14 -30.52 -4.13 -19.64
CA SER A 14 -29.59 -4.98 -20.37
C SER A 14 -28.35 -4.20 -20.86
N SER A 15 -28.48 -2.96 -21.28
CA SER A 15 -27.33 -2.11 -21.62
C SER A 15 -26.46 -1.82 -20.41
N SER A 16 -27.04 -1.52 -19.24
CA SER A 16 -26.32 -1.29 -17.99
C SER A 16 -25.53 -2.52 -17.53
N ILE A 17 -26.05 -3.73 -17.71
CA ILE A 17 -25.31 -4.97 -17.40
C ILE A 17 -24.11 -5.13 -18.33
N ILE A 18 -24.31 -4.87 -19.62
CA ILE A 18 -23.25 -4.94 -20.62
C ILE A 18 -22.16 -3.91 -20.31
N GLU A 19 -22.52 -2.67 -19.99
CA GLU A 19 -21.59 -1.61 -19.62
C GLU A 19 -20.82 -1.95 -18.34
N THR A 20 -21.50 -2.49 -17.32
CA THR A 20 -20.88 -2.97 -16.09
C THR A 20 -19.89 -4.09 -16.36
N TYR A 21 -20.21 -5.04 -17.23
CA TYR A 21 -19.29 -6.09 -17.65
C TYR A 21 -18.05 -5.53 -18.36
N PHE A 22 -18.21 -4.53 -19.25
CA PHE A 22 -17.09 -3.89 -19.92
C PHE A 22 -16.21 -3.08 -18.95
N LEU A 23 -16.81 -2.37 -18.00
CA LEU A 23 -16.09 -1.70 -16.91
C LEU A 23 -15.22 -2.68 -16.13
N PHE A 24 -15.81 -3.78 -15.69
CA PHE A 24 -15.12 -4.84 -15.00
C PHE A 24 -13.98 -5.42 -15.85
N LYS A 25 -14.26 -5.80 -17.11
CA LYS A 25 -13.30 -6.41 -18.03
C LYS A 25 -12.12 -5.47 -18.36
N LYS A 26 -12.40 -4.17 -18.51
CA LYS A 26 -11.38 -3.18 -18.90
C LYS A 26 -10.57 -2.63 -17.72
N HIS A 27 -11.15 -2.54 -16.53
CA HIS A 27 -10.55 -1.83 -15.42
C HIS A 27 -10.14 -2.70 -14.23
N LEU A 28 -10.94 -3.68 -13.84
CA LEU A 28 -10.65 -4.51 -12.66
C LEU A 28 -9.89 -5.79 -13.01
N LYS A 29 -10.32 -6.50 -14.07
CA LYS A 29 -9.67 -7.75 -14.49
C LYS A 29 -8.19 -7.56 -14.82
N PRO A 30 -7.77 -6.55 -15.60
CA PRO A 30 -6.34 -6.33 -15.92
C PRO A 30 -5.48 -5.97 -14.70
N LYS A 31 -6.09 -5.47 -13.63
CA LYS A 31 -5.40 -5.16 -12.37
C LYS A 31 -5.23 -6.39 -11.45
N GLY A 32 -5.71 -7.57 -11.85
CA GLY A 32 -5.64 -8.77 -11.03
C GLY A 32 -6.70 -8.85 -9.93
N TRP A 33 -7.72 -7.98 -9.93
CA TRP A 33 -8.72 -7.93 -8.85
C TRP A 33 -9.45 -9.26 -8.63
N VAL A 34 -9.82 -9.96 -9.72
CA VAL A 34 -10.49 -11.27 -9.64
C VAL A 34 -9.58 -12.32 -9.03
N LEU A 35 -8.33 -12.36 -9.51
CA LEU A 35 -7.34 -13.32 -9.04
C LEU A 35 -6.99 -13.06 -7.58
N SER A 36 -6.80 -11.79 -7.20
CA SER A 36 -6.57 -11.40 -5.81
C SER A 36 -7.69 -11.85 -4.88
N ARG A 37 -8.95 -11.73 -5.30
CA ARG A 37 -10.11 -12.22 -4.52
C ARG A 37 -10.14 -13.74 -4.43
N TYR A 38 -9.86 -14.43 -5.53
CA TYR A 38 -9.84 -15.89 -5.57
C TYR A 38 -8.74 -16.47 -4.67
N LEU A 39 -7.54 -15.91 -4.75
CA LEU A 39 -6.39 -16.34 -3.95
C LEU A 39 -6.38 -15.79 -2.52
N TYR A 40 -7.23 -14.80 -2.25
CA TYR A 40 -7.18 -14.00 -1.00
C TYR A 40 -5.81 -13.42 -0.72
N GLN A 41 -5.11 -13.01 -1.79
CA GLN A 41 -3.78 -12.41 -1.76
C GLN A 41 -3.70 -11.28 -2.80
N PRO A 42 -3.09 -10.13 -2.49
CA PRO A 42 -2.94 -9.05 -3.45
C PRO A 42 -1.94 -9.44 -4.55
N VAL A 43 -2.46 -9.69 -5.75
CA VAL A 43 -1.68 -10.06 -6.95
C VAL A 43 -2.18 -9.30 -8.17
N ASP A 44 -1.32 -9.14 -9.17
CA ASP A 44 -1.69 -8.62 -10.49
C ASP A 44 -2.38 -9.70 -11.37
N SER A 45 -2.65 -9.35 -12.64
CA SER A 45 -3.29 -10.28 -13.59
C SER A 45 -2.48 -11.53 -13.91
N ASP A 46 -1.17 -11.49 -13.71
CA ASP A 46 -0.23 -12.59 -13.97
C ASP A 46 0.10 -13.37 -12.68
N GLY A 47 -0.58 -13.04 -11.56
CA GLY A 47 -0.37 -13.68 -10.27
C GLY A 47 0.87 -13.19 -9.53
N GLN A 48 1.52 -12.11 -10.00
CA GLN A 48 2.68 -11.56 -9.31
C GLN A 48 2.25 -10.74 -8.08
N PRO A 49 3.02 -10.80 -6.98
CA PRO A 49 2.74 -10.03 -5.78
C PRO A 49 2.64 -8.53 -6.05
N ILE A 50 1.62 -7.88 -5.49
CA ILE A 50 1.46 -6.42 -5.45
C ILE A 50 1.13 -5.95 -4.02
N PRO A 51 1.41 -4.68 -3.66
CA PRO A 51 0.99 -4.11 -2.39
C PRO A 51 -0.54 -4.12 -2.22
N TRP A 52 -1.01 -4.33 -1.01
CA TRP A 52 -2.42 -4.20 -0.67
C TRP A 52 -2.75 -2.73 -0.33
N VAL A 53 -2.61 -1.89 -1.31
CA VAL A 53 -2.95 -0.45 -1.27
C VAL A 53 -3.97 -0.15 -2.36
N THR A 54 -4.51 1.09 -2.42
CA THR A 54 -5.43 1.44 -3.50
C THR A 54 -4.74 1.38 -4.86
N TYR A 55 -5.46 0.98 -5.91
CA TYR A 55 -4.88 0.90 -7.26
C TYR A 55 -4.37 2.24 -7.79
N ALA A 56 -4.97 3.35 -7.34
CA ALA A 56 -4.51 4.69 -7.70
C ALA A 56 -3.14 4.99 -7.09
N SER A 57 -2.94 4.70 -5.79
CA SER A 57 -1.65 4.85 -5.13
C SER A 57 -0.60 3.91 -5.70
N LEU A 58 -0.96 2.64 -5.98
CA LEU A 58 -0.06 1.66 -6.57
C LEU A 58 0.47 2.14 -7.93
N HIS A 59 -0.41 2.66 -8.79
CA HIS A 59 -0.01 3.21 -10.09
C HIS A 59 0.96 4.38 -9.93
N PHE A 60 0.64 5.33 -9.06
CA PHE A 60 1.49 6.48 -8.80
C PHE A 60 2.86 6.07 -8.23
N ILE A 61 2.88 5.21 -7.22
CA ILE A 61 4.12 4.72 -6.59
C ILE A 61 4.97 3.97 -7.61
N SER A 62 4.37 3.14 -8.48
CA SER A 62 5.12 2.38 -9.49
C SER A 62 5.90 3.30 -10.43
N GLN A 63 5.31 4.41 -10.88
CA GLN A 63 5.98 5.39 -11.73
C GLN A 63 7.13 6.11 -11.01
N LYS A 64 6.97 6.38 -9.71
CA LYS A 64 7.99 7.08 -8.90
C LYS A 64 9.18 6.20 -8.52
N LEU A 65 9.03 4.88 -8.63
CA LEU A 65 10.11 3.92 -8.33
C LEU A 65 10.90 3.48 -9.57
N GLU A 66 10.55 3.95 -10.76
CA GLU A 66 11.28 3.61 -11.97
C GLU A 66 12.68 4.21 -11.95
N ASN A 67 13.69 3.34 -12.20
CA ASN A 67 15.12 3.72 -12.26
C ASN A 67 15.65 4.44 -11.01
N THR A 68 15.13 4.08 -9.82
CA THR A 68 15.57 4.64 -8.56
C THR A 68 16.45 3.67 -7.76
N SER A 69 17.20 4.21 -6.79
CA SER A 69 18.05 3.42 -5.88
C SER A 69 17.69 3.72 -4.42
N PHE A 70 16.40 3.72 -4.11
CA PHE A 70 15.89 4.08 -2.80
C PHE A 70 16.10 2.96 -1.76
N ASN A 71 16.31 3.37 -0.52
CA ASN A 71 16.26 2.52 0.66
C ASN A 71 14.86 2.62 1.26
N LEU A 72 14.28 1.50 1.66
CA LEU A 72 12.92 1.43 2.14
C LEU A 72 12.83 0.71 3.48
N PHE A 73 11.99 1.23 4.38
CA PHE A 73 11.59 0.55 5.61
C PHE A 73 10.07 0.30 5.59
N GLU A 74 9.63 -0.89 5.99
CA GLU A 74 8.22 -1.29 5.96
C GLU A 74 7.79 -1.84 7.32
N TYR A 75 6.72 -1.28 7.85
CA TYR A 75 5.96 -1.86 8.95
C TYR A 75 4.77 -2.65 8.41
N GLY A 76 4.75 -3.96 8.68
CA GLY A 76 3.79 -4.91 8.11
C GLY A 76 4.30 -5.47 6.79
N SER A 77 4.50 -6.78 6.76
CA SER A 77 5.07 -7.48 5.62
C SER A 77 4.03 -8.15 4.75
N GLY A 78 4.45 -8.58 3.57
CA GLY A 78 3.61 -9.39 2.70
C GLY A 78 4.02 -9.34 1.24
N ASN A 79 3.02 -9.38 0.37
CA ASN A 79 3.22 -9.22 -1.07
C ASN A 79 3.83 -7.84 -1.42
N SER A 80 3.60 -6.82 -0.59
CA SER A 80 4.23 -5.50 -0.69
C SER A 80 5.75 -5.60 -0.60
N THR A 81 6.28 -6.31 0.40
CA THR A 81 7.72 -6.53 0.59
C THR A 81 8.37 -7.08 -0.68
N LEU A 82 7.75 -8.08 -1.29
CA LEU A 82 8.26 -8.71 -2.52
C LEU A 82 8.17 -7.77 -3.74
N TRP A 83 7.10 -6.98 -3.82
CA TRP A 83 6.93 -6.03 -4.89
C TRP A 83 7.92 -4.88 -4.81
N PHE A 84 8.13 -4.33 -3.61
CA PHE A 84 9.10 -3.25 -3.38
C PHE A 84 10.54 -3.73 -3.56
N SER A 85 10.88 -4.94 -3.12
CA SER A 85 12.26 -5.47 -3.26
C SER A 85 12.76 -5.50 -4.70
N LYS A 86 11.87 -5.66 -5.67
CA LYS A 86 12.19 -5.63 -7.11
C LYS A 86 12.47 -4.21 -7.64
N ARG A 87 12.20 -3.16 -6.84
CA ARG A 87 12.18 -1.74 -7.29
C ARG A 87 13.03 -0.81 -6.44
N VAL A 88 13.56 -1.28 -5.32
CA VAL A 88 14.39 -0.50 -4.41
C VAL A 88 15.76 -1.14 -4.24
N LYS A 89 16.74 -0.37 -3.79
CA LYS A 89 18.10 -0.86 -3.54
C LYS A 89 18.09 -1.93 -2.45
N TYR A 90 17.45 -1.65 -1.31
CA TYR A 90 17.17 -2.62 -0.27
C TYR A 90 15.93 -2.24 0.52
N ILE A 91 15.35 -3.23 1.18
CA ILE A 91 14.17 -3.09 2.04
C ILE A 91 14.40 -3.79 3.38
N ILE A 92 14.03 -3.11 4.45
CA ILE A 92 13.87 -3.71 5.78
C ILE A 92 12.38 -3.79 6.05
N SER A 93 11.88 -5.00 6.26
CA SER A 93 10.46 -5.23 6.55
C SER A 93 10.29 -5.89 7.91
N VAL A 94 9.42 -5.32 8.75
CA VAL A 94 9.20 -5.76 10.12
C VAL A 94 7.80 -6.34 10.24
N GLU A 95 7.73 -7.60 10.70
CA GLU A 95 6.50 -8.34 10.92
C GLU A 95 6.30 -8.63 12.41
N HIS A 96 5.06 -8.53 12.87
CA HIS A 96 4.71 -8.79 14.28
C HIS A 96 4.07 -10.16 14.51
N ASP A 97 3.42 -10.73 13.47
CA ASP A 97 2.78 -12.04 13.53
C ASP A 97 3.79 -13.14 13.20
N ALA A 98 4.15 -13.93 14.22
CA ALA A 98 5.14 -14.99 14.06
C ALA A 98 4.71 -16.08 13.06
N ASN A 99 3.41 -16.39 13.01
CA ASN A 99 2.91 -17.41 12.07
C ASN A 99 3.00 -16.89 10.63
N TYR A 100 2.63 -15.62 10.41
CA TYR A 100 2.72 -15.00 9.09
C TYR A 100 4.17 -14.82 8.66
N TYR A 101 5.06 -14.44 9.59
CA TYR A 101 6.50 -14.35 9.36
C TYR A 101 7.07 -15.68 8.84
N GLU A 102 6.78 -16.80 9.50
CA GLU A 102 7.26 -18.12 9.09
C GLU A 102 6.65 -18.55 7.73
N ILE A 103 5.38 -18.22 7.48
CA ILE A 103 4.75 -18.49 6.18
C ILE A 103 5.51 -17.79 5.04
N ILE A 104 5.80 -16.51 5.18
CA ILE A 104 6.52 -15.74 4.17
C ILE A 104 7.95 -16.24 4.01
N LYS A 105 8.68 -16.43 5.12
CA LYS A 105 10.05 -16.90 5.14
C LYS A 105 10.23 -18.27 4.47
N ASN A 106 9.30 -19.19 4.71
CA ASN A 106 9.38 -20.56 4.20
C ASN A 106 8.82 -20.74 2.79
N LYS A 107 7.83 -19.94 2.39
CA LYS A 107 7.21 -20.02 1.06
C LYS A 107 8.03 -19.35 -0.04
N ILE A 108 8.89 -18.43 0.32
CA ILE A 108 9.57 -17.57 -0.65
C ILE A 108 11.05 -17.53 -0.31
N LYS A 109 11.89 -17.91 -1.29
CA LYS A 109 13.30 -17.56 -1.23
C LYS A 109 13.40 -16.04 -1.30
N LEU A 110 13.55 -15.39 -0.14
CA LEU A 110 13.63 -13.94 -0.06
C LEU A 110 14.81 -13.44 -0.91
N PRO A 111 14.61 -12.42 -1.74
CA PRO A 111 15.69 -11.72 -2.42
C PRO A 111 16.76 -11.23 -1.43
N SER A 112 18.02 -11.20 -1.87
CA SER A 112 19.16 -10.83 -1.03
C SER A 112 19.13 -9.38 -0.51
N ASN A 113 18.33 -8.53 -1.12
CA ASN A 113 18.14 -7.13 -0.71
C ASN A 113 17.00 -6.94 0.30
N ILE A 114 16.44 -8.02 0.86
CA ILE A 114 15.44 -7.96 1.93
C ILE A 114 16.08 -8.34 3.26
N THR A 115 15.98 -7.45 4.24
CA THR A 115 16.15 -7.79 5.66
C THR A 115 14.79 -7.97 6.28
N TYR A 116 14.43 -9.21 6.67
CA TYR A 116 13.12 -9.55 7.19
C TYR A 116 13.20 -9.82 8.69
N ILE A 117 12.49 -9.03 9.49
CA ILE A 117 12.61 -9.00 10.96
C ILE A 117 11.28 -9.37 11.59
N LEU A 118 11.29 -10.39 12.46
CA LEU A 118 10.19 -10.65 13.40
C LEU A 118 10.36 -9.77 14.63
N SER A 119 9.34 -9.05 15.04
CA SER A 119 9.40 -8.21 16.24
C SER A 119 8.07 -8.15 16.98
N ASP A 120 8.10 -8.38 18.28
CA ASP A 120 6.92 -8.35 19.13
C ASP A 120 6.29 -6.94 19.18
N ILE A 121 5.00 -6.89 18.91
CA ILE A 121 4.22 -5.64 18.89
C ILE A 121 4.22 -4.89 20.23
N LYS A 122 4.30 -5.61 21.35
CA LYS A 122 4.25 -5.01 22.69
C LYS A 122 5.57 -4.40 23.12
N ASN A 123 6.68 -4.84 22.55
CA ASN A 123 8.02 -4.49 23.02
C ASN A 123 8.76 -3.60 22.04
N ASP A 124 9.11 -4.13 20.87
CA ASP A 124 10.10 -3.53 19.98
C ASP A 124 9.61 -3.17 18.59
N TYR A 125 8.42 -3.63 18.18
CA TYR A 125 7.94 -3.49 16.80
C TYR A 125 8.05 -2.06 16.29
N SER A 126 7.44 -1.10 16.96
CA SER A 126 7.46 0.31 16.55
C SER A 126 8.83 0.97 16.72
N LYS A 127 9.73 0.37 17.52
CA LYS A 127 11.08 0.89 17.79
C LYS A 127 12.13 0.42 16.81
N LYS A 128 11.89 -0.63 16.00
CA LYS A 128 12.90 -1.20 15.08
C LYS A 128 13.47 -0.18 14.10
N VAL A 129 12.70 0.80 13.71
CA VAL A 129 13.18 1.89 12.85
C VAL A 129 14.19 2.81 13.55
N LEU A 130 14.20 2.85 14.89
CA LEU A 130 15.10 3.71 15.67
C LEU A 130 16.57 3.25 15.65
N ASP A 131 16.82 2.00 15.19
CA ASP A 131 18.17 1.48 14.96
C ASP A 131 18.86 2.20 13.78
N TYR A 132 18.13 3.00 13.02
CA TYR A 132 18.56 3.73 11.83
C TYR A 132 18.41 5.23 12.02
N LYS A 133 19.21 6.00 11.28
CA LYS A 133 19.15 7.46 11.28
C LYS A 133 19.34 8.00 9.87
N ASP A 134 18.42 8.85 9.41
CA ASP A 134 18.49 9.53 8.09
C ASP A 134 18.79 8.57 6.92
N GLU A 135 18.24 7.35 6.95
CA GLU A 135 18.65 6.27 6.06
C GLU A 135 17.63 5.98 4.95
N PHE A 136 16.33 6.07 5.26
CA PHE A 136 15.29 5.63 4.36
C PHE A 136 14.70 6.77 3.54
N HIS A 137 14.63 6.56 2.23
CA HIS A 137 13.90 7.44 1.33
C HIS A 137 12.39 7.24 1.44
N ILE A 138 11.97 6.01 1.77
CA ILE A 138 10.56 5.63 1.88
C ILE A 138 10.36 4.84 3.17
N ILE A 139 9.34 5.25 3.94
CA ILE A 139 8.84 4.45 5.06
C ILE A 139 7.38 4.10 4.81
N ILE A 140 7.03 2.82 4.93
CA ILE A 140 5.67 2.31 4.75
C ILE A 140 5.05 2.02 6.10
N ILE A 141 3.85 2.55 6.33
CA ILE A 141 3.05 2.35 7.54
C ILE A 141 1.80 1.54 7.16
N ASP A 142 1.92 0.22 7.20
CA ASP A 142 0.80 -0.69 6.89
C ASP A 142 0.63 -1.84 7.91
N GLY A 143 1.36 -1.80 9.01
CA GLY A 143 1.28 -2.80 10.06
C GLY A 143 0.33 -2.44 11.21
N ARG A 144 0.79 -2.71 12.43
CA ARG A 144 0.12 -2.38 13.69
C ARG A 144 0.78 -1.18 14.35
N ASP A 145 0.17 -0.70 15.44
CA ASP A 145 0.68 0.46 16.23
C ASP A 145 1.15 1.65 15.35
N ARG A 146 0.35 1.95 14.33
CA ARG A 146 0.71 2.89 13.24
C ARG A 146 1.06 4.28 13.74
N ILE A 147 0.43 4.74 14.85
CA ILE A 147 0.71 6.06 15.43
C ILE A 147 2.14 6.11 15.95
N THR A 148 2.53 5.15 16.80
CA THR A 148 3.89 5.09 17.36
C THR A 148 4.93 4.81 16.27
N CYS A 149 4.62 3.91 15.33
CA CYS A 149 5.48 3.67 14.16
C CYS A 149 5.76 4.96 13.40
N THR A 150 4.75 5.79 13.15
CA THR A 150 4.91 7.06 12.44
C THR A 150 5.79 8.03 13.21
N LYS A 151 5.56 8.19 14.51
CA LYS A 151 6.38 9.10 15.34
C LYS A 151 7.85 8.70 15.37
N ASN A 152 8.12 7.40 15.50
CA ASN A 152 9.49 6.86 15.50
C ASN A 152 10.17 6.95 14.12
N SER A 153 9.39 6.91 13.04
CA SER A 153 9.89 6.92 11.66
C SER A 153 10.67 8.17 11.30
N LEU A 154 10.35 9.33 11.89
CA LEU A 154 11.00 10.60 11.50
C LEU A 154 12.50 10.64 11.78
N LYS A 155 12.99 9.84 12.74
CA LYS A 155 14.43 9.75 13.03
C LYS A 155 15.20 9.04 11.91
N ALA A 156 14.59 8.04 11.30
CA ALA A 156 15.22 7.21 10.27
C ALA A 156 14.89 7.67 8.85
N LEU A 157 13.87 8.52 8.71
CA LEU A 157 13.49 9.10 7.44
C LEU A 157 14.50 10.18 7.03
N ARG A 158 14.98 10.12 5.80
CA ARG A 158 15.84 11.15 5.20
C ARG A 158 15.11 12.48 5.13
N GLN A 159 15.86 13.58 5.00
CA GLN A 159 15.28 14.92 4.84
C GLN A 159 14.39 15.04 3.61
N ASP A 160 14.75 14.32 2.53
CA ASP A 160 14.01 14.21 1.27
C ASP A 160 13.05 12.99 1.26
N GLY A 161 12.90 12.30 2.39
CA GLY A 161 12.11 11.09 2.49
C GLY A 161 10.60 11.33 2.50
N ILE A 162 9.85 10.28 2.16
CA ILE A 162 8.38 10.24 2.16
C ILE A 162 7.86 9.10 3.04
N ILE A 163 6.60 9.23 3.48
CA ILE A 163 5.89 8.17 4.18
C ILE A 163 4.68 7.76 3.33
N ILE A 164 4.57 6.45 3.04
CA ILE A 164 3.40 5.84 2.43
C ILE A 164 2.60 5.20 3.54
N TRP A 165 1.33 5.59 3.69
CA TRP A 165 0.48 5.08 4.75
C TRP A 165 -0.85 4.59 4.20
N ASP A 166 -1.19 3.32 4.47
CA ASP A 166 -2.45 2.74 4.04
C ASP A 166 -3.56 2.88 5.11
N ASN A 167 -4.83 2.92 4.66
CA ASN A 167 -6.04 3.14 5.46
C ASN A 167 -6.05 4.47 6.22
N THR A 168 -5.65 5.54 5.56
CA THR A 168 -5.65 6.90 6.12
C THR A 168 -7.03 7.55 6.21
N ASP A 169 -8.07 6.87 5.79
CA ASP A 169 -9.47 7.22 6.00
C ASP A 169 -9.97 6.93 7.43
N ARG A 170 -9.14 6.29 8.27
CA ARG A 170 -9.52 5.92 9.64
C ARG A 170 -9.24 7.06 10.62
N GLU A 171 -10.28 7.66 11.21
CA GLU A 171 -10.20 8.77 12.19
C GLU A 171 -9.31 8.47 13.39
N LYS A 172 -9.22 7.21 13.81
CA LYS A 172 -8.37 6.80 14.94
C LYS A 172 -6.87 7.11 14.78
N TYR A 173 -6.43 7.50 13.58
CA TYR A 173 -5.04 7.88 13.31
C TYR A 173 -4.81 9.39 13.24
N GLN A 174 -5.82 10.22 13.56
CA GLN A 174 -5.76 11.68 13.46
C GLN A 174 -4.55 12.27 14.20
N GLU A 175 -4.25 11.77 15.39
CA GLU A 175 -3.08 12.20 16.18
C GLU A 175 -1.76 12.14 15.39
N ALA A 176 -1.57 11.09 14.59
CA ALA A 176 -0.34 10.96 13.80
C ALA A 176 -0.37 11.83 12.54
N TYR A 177 -1.54 12.12 12.00
CA TYR A 177 -1.65 13.08 10.88
C TYR A 177 -1.33 14.49 11.33
N ASP A 178 -1.83 14.89 12.49
CA ASP A 178 -1.53 16.20 13.10
C ASP A 178 -0.04 16.30 13.43
N PHE A 179 0.55 15.24 13.97
CA PHE A 179 1.99 15.15 14.22
C PHE A 179 2.82 15.36 12.94
N LEU A 180 2.49 14.68 11.84
CA LEU A 180 3.17 14.86 10.56
C LEU A 180 2.97 16.26 9.98
N SER A 181 1.75 16.79 10.05
CA SER A 181 1.43 18.14 9.61
C SER A 181 2.26 19.19 10.36
N ASN A 182 2.34 19.07 11.70
CA ASN A 182 3.15 19.94 12.54
C ASN A 182 4.67 19.78 12.26
N ALA A 183 5.11 18.62 11.78
CA ALA A 183 6.47 18.40 11.31
C ALA A 183 6.74 18.89 9.87
N GLY A 184 5.77 19.59 9.25
CA GLY A 184 5.88 20.22 7.94
C GLY A 184 5.60 19.30 6.76
N PHE A 185 4.98 18.12 6.99
CA PHE A 185 4.56 17.24 5.90
C PHE A 185 3.24 17.72 5.29
N LYS A 186 3.18 17.68 3.96
CA LYS A 186 1.97 17.74 3.15
C LYS A 186 1.46 16.33 2.90
N LYS A 187 0.22 16.20 2.42
CA LYS A 187 -0.42 14.91 2.17
C LYS A 187 -1.09 14.89 0.81
N ILE A 188 -0.91 13.78 0.07
CA ILE A 188 -1.72 13.45 -1.11
C ILE A 188 -2.48 12.18 -0.80
N ASP A 189 -3.80 12.20 -1.01
CA ASP A 189 -4.71 11.11 -0.75
C ASP A 189 -5.10 10.38 -2.05
N PHE A 190 -5.02 9.06 -2.03
CA PHE A 190 -5.45 8.19 -3.11
C PHE A 190 -6.62 7.33 -2.61
N LYS A 191 -7.85 7.80 -2.83
CA LYS A 191 -9.06 7.06 -2.48
C LYS A 191 -9.51 6.19 -3.66
N GLY A 192 -9.93 4.96 -3.39
CA GLY A 192 -10.46 4.07 -4.40
C GLY A 192 -10.40 2.60 -4.03
N LEU A 193 -10.65 1.74 -5.01
CA LEU A 193 -10.53 0.30 -4.87
C LEU A 193 -9.06 -0.13 -4.92
N GLY A 194 -8.77 -1.27 -4.30
CA GLY A 194 -7.52 -1.99 -4.40
C GLY A 194 -7.73 -3.50 -4.52
N PRO A 195 -6.68 -4.30 -4.39
CA PRO A 195 -6.76 -5.75 -4.45
C PRO A 195 -7.73 -6.30 -3.39
N ILE A 196 -8.42 -7.39 -3.71
CA ILE A 196 -9.32 -8.13 -2.81
C ILE A 196 -10.57 -7.34 -2.41
N GLY A 197 -10.43 -6.06 -2.01
CA GLY A 197 -11.51 -5.23 -1.48
C GLY A 197 -12.61 -4.93 -2.50
N HIS A 198 -13.85 -4.79 -2.01
CA HIS A 198 -15.01 -4.31 -2.77
C HIS A 198 -15.53 -2.97 -2.24
N ILE A 199 -14.88 -2.46 -1.20
CA ILE A 199 -15.15 -1.16 -0.59
C ILE A 199 -13.91 -0.29 -0.86
N GLU A 200 -14.12 0.98 -1.13
CA GLU A 200 -13.06 1.95 -1.26
C GLU A 200 -12.43 2.27 0.11
N TRP A 201 -11.15 2.52 0.10
CA TRP A 201 -10.41 3.08 1.22
C TRP A 201 -9.39 4.09 0.74
N GLN A 202 -8.52 4.56 1.60
CA GLN A 202 -7.54 5.58 1.27
C GLN A 202 -6.13 5.14 1.64
N THR A 203 -5.22 5.30 0.69
CA THR A 203 -3.77 5.27 0.89
C THR A 203 -3.24 6.68 0.70
N SER A 204 -2.38 7.18 1.58
CA SER A 204 -1.82 8.52 1.47
C SER A 204 -0.30 8.51 1.40
N ILE A 205 0.25 9.54 0.75
CA ILE A 205 1.68 9.83 0.74
C ILE A 205 1.89 11.14 1.48
N PHE A 206 2.72 11.10 2.53
CA PHE A 206 3.17 12.27 3.28
C PHE A 206 4.56 12.66 2.80
N TYR A 207 4.77 13.94 2.51
CA TYR A 207 5.99 14.45 1.89
C TYR A 207 6.27 15.91 2.28
N LYS A 208 7.52 16.34 2.16
CA LYS A 208 7.94 17.74 2.27
C LYS A 208 8.18 18.34 0.89
N SER A 209 8.30 19.67 0.79
CA SER A 209 8.47 20.36 -0.50
C SER A 209 9.69 19.90 -1.30
N ASN A 210 10.78 19.51 -0.61
CA ASN A 210 11.92 18.84 -1.24
C ASN A 210 11.85 17.35 -0.87
N ASN A 211 11.46 16.49 -1.81
CA ASN A 211 11.27 15.07 -1.54
C ASN A 211 11.74 14.19 -2.69
N CYS A 212 12.05 12.94 -2.38
CA CYS A 212 12.62 11.98 -3.33
C CYS A 212 11.68 11.56 -4.47
N PHE A 213 10.39 11.85 -4.37
CA PHE A 213 9.40 11.63 -5.44
C PHE A 213 9.23 12.84 -6.38
N ASN A 214 9.83 13.99 -6.06
CA ASN A 214 9.68 15.24 -6.81
C ASN A 214 8.19 15.61 -7.04
N ILE A 215 7.45 15.77 -5.93
CA ILE A 215 6.02 16.14 -5.90
C ILE A 215 5.76 17.31 -4.97
#